data_d7d67358b821855bc22dcf26ec3167af
#
_entry.id   d7d67358b821855bc22dcf26ec3167af
#
_cell.length_a   1.000
_cell.length_b   1.000
_cell.length_c   1.000
_cell.angle_alpha   90.00
_cell.angle_beta   90.00
_cell.angle_gamma   90.00
#
_symmetry.space_group_name_H-M   'P 1'
#
loop_
_entity.id
_entity.type
_entity.pdbx_description
1 polymer ?
#
loop_
_entity_poly.entity_id
_entity_poly.type
_entity_poly.pdbx_seq_one_letter_code
_entity_poly.pdbx_strand_id
1 'polypeptide(L)'
;FTSTDTLKYRISLTDKAATTYSIQQPEEFLSRKSIDRRLRQKLAIDSTDLPVCKKYVDAIRKKGVHVLVTGKWDNFVTVSCNDSMLIDEIAKLPFVRSTEKVWQGKVSAVTKRDSLINDPQRSDSLYGPAITQIEMSRANLLHDAGFKGQGMTIAVIDAGFHNADRIEAMKNIRILGTRDFVNPEADIYAESNHGMSVLS
;
A
#
# COMPACT_ATOMS: atom_id res chain seq x y z
N PHE A 1 20.09 22.56 -13.20
CA PHE A 1 19.40 21.28 -13.48
C PHE A 1 17.91 21.56 -13.45
N THR A 2 17.25 21.60 -14.59
CA THR A 2 15.78 21.64 -14.69
C THR A 2 15.27 20.27 -14.27
N SER A 3 14.63 20.20 -13.12
CA SER A 3 13.91 19.00 -12.69
C SER A 3 12.76 18.77 -13.68
N THR A 4 12.92 17.78 -14.55
CA THR A 4 11.82 17.36 -15.44
C THR A 4 10.75 16.66 -14.62
N ASP A 5 9.50 16.99 -14.90
CA ASP A 5 8.38 16.28 -14.30
C ASP A 5 8.48 14.77 -14.58
N THR A 6 8.19 13.96 -13.59
CA THR A 6 8.06 12.52 -13.76
C THR A 6 6.63 12.21 -14.20
N LEU A 7 6.48 11.38 -15.22
CA LEU A 7 5.19 10.88 -15.68
C LEU A 7 5.00 9.44 -15.22
N LYS A 8 3.80 9.11 -14.73
CA LYS A 8 3.44 7.73 -14.38
C LYS A 8 2.24 7.27 -15.18
N TYR A 9 2.32 6.04 -15.66
CA TYR A 9 1.30 5.44 -16.48
C TYR A 9 0.82 4.12 -15.87
N ARG A 10 -0.48 3.91 -15.91
CA ARG A 10 -1.13 2.64 -15.61
C ARG A 10 -1.27 1.85 -16.91
N ILE A 11 -0.77 0.64 -16.93
CA ILE A 11 -0.87 -0.30 -18.06
C ILE A 11 -1.80 -1.43 -17.61
N SER A 12 -3.00 -1.45 -18.14
CA SER A 12 -3.98 -2.50 -17.87
C SER A 12 -3.71 -3.70 -18.79
N LEU A 13 -3.74 -4.89 -18.22
CA LEU A 13 -3.44 -6.14 -18.94
C LEU A 13 -4.72 -6.89 -19.30
N THR A 14 -4.70 -7.67 -20.39
CA THR A 14 -5.86 -8.43 -20.88
C THR A 14 -6.20 -9.61 -19.98
N ASP A 15 -5.18 -10.34 -19.55
CA ASP A 15 -5.33 -11.62 -18.86
C ASP A 15 -4.12 -11.93 -17.97
N LYS A 16 -4.11 -13.12 -17.39
CA LYS A 16 -3.01 -13.71 -16.64
C LYS A 16 -2.60 -15.07 -17.19
N ALA A 17 -2.89 -15.34 -18.47
CA ALA A 17 -2.76 -16.67 -19.07
C ALA A 17 -1.33 -17.23 -19.07
N ALA A 18 -0.32 -16.35 -19.12
CA ALA A 18 1.08 -16.76 -19.08
C ALA A 18 1.65 -16.89 -17.65
N THR A 19 0.80 -16.93 -16.61
CA THR A 19 1.23 -17.17 -15.22
C THR A 19 1.74 -18.60 -15.05
N THR A 20 2.67 -18.77 -14.09
CA THR A 20 3.15 -20.09 -13.66
C THR A 20 2.38 -20.62 -12.45
N TYR A 21 1.51 -19.81 -11.86
CA TYR A 21 0.73 -20.17 -10.67
C TYR A 21 -0.58 -20.85 -11.04
N SER A 22 -1.04 -21.76 -10.19
CA SER A 22 -2.33 -22.44 -10.29
C SER A 22 -3.24 -22.12 -9.11
N ILE A 23 -4.52 -21.85 -9.35
CA ILE A 23 -5.52 -21.65 -8.30
C ILE A 23 -5.71 -22.89 -7.40
N GLN A 24 -5.30 -24.06 -7.87
CA GLN A 24 -5.31 -25.31 -7.09
C GLN A 24 -4.15 -25.37 -6.07
N GLN A 25 -3.14 -24.50 -6.19
CA GLN A 25 -1.99 -24.41 -5.30
C GLN A 25 -1.86 -22.98 -4.75
N PRO A 26 -2.86 -22.50 -3.98
CA PRO A 26 -2.91 -21.11 -3.55
C PRO A 26 -1.79 -20.72 -2.59
N GLU A 27 -1.17 -21.65 -1.91
CA GLU A 27 -0.03 -21.45 -1.02
C GLU A 27 1.20 -20.90 -1.73
N GLU A 28 1.31 -21.06 -3.04
CA GLU A 28 2.41 -20.51 -3.84
C GLU A 28 2.32 -18.98 -4.01
N PHE A 29 1.13 -18.38 -3.85
CA PHE A 29 0.92 -16.95 -4.08
C PHE A 29 0.07 -16.24 -3.03
N LEU A 30 -0.57 -16.96 -2.11
CA LEU A 30 -1.30 -16.41 -0.97
C LEU A 30 -0.65 -16.83 0.34
N SER A 31 -0.63 -15.93 1.31
CA SER A 31 -0.22 -16.29 2.67
C SER A 31 -1.23 -17.23 3.32
N ARG A 32 -0.77 -18.08 4.24
CA ARG A 32 -1.64 -18.97 5.03
C ARG A 32 -2.79 -18.18 5.68
N LYS A 33 -2.50 -17.00 6.24
CA LYS A 33 -3.52 -16.14 6.86
C LYS A 33 -4.59 -15.70 5.84
N SER A 34 -4.23 -15.44 4.60
CA SER A 34 -5.19 -15.07 3.54
C SER A 34 -6.07 -16.26 3.15
N ILE A 35 -5.50 -17.45 3.05
CA ILE A 35 -6.23 -18.71 2.77
C ILE A 35 -7.21 -19.01 3.88
N ASP A 36 -6.76 -18.99 5.14
CA ASP A 36 -7.60 -19.28 6.31
C ASP A 36 -8.76 -18.27 6.46
N ARG A 37 -8.50 -16.98 6.14
CA ARG A 37 -9.56 -15.97 6.13
C ARG A 37 -10.62 -16.27 5.08
N ARG A 38 -10.23 -16.62 3.84
CA ARG A 38 -11.16 -16.98 2.76
C ARG A 38 -11.98 -18.21 3.13
N LEU A 39 -11.37 -19.23 3.70
CA LEU A 39 -12.08 -20.42 4.18
C LEU A 39 -13.14 -20.06 5.22
N ARG A 40 -12.80 -19.26 6.22
CA ARG A 40 -13.75 -18.80 7.26
C ARG A 40 -14.90 -17.98 6.68
N GLN A 41 -14.62 -17.17 5.67
CA GLN A 41 -15.60 -16.30 5.00
C GLN A 41 -16.34 -17.00 3.85
N LYS A 42 -16.01 -18.27 3.57
CA LYS A 42 -16.54 -19.06 2.45
C LYS A 42 -16.34 -18.35 1.08
N LEU A 43 -15.20 -17.69 0.93
CA LEU A 43 -14.79 -17.02 -0.31
C LEU A 43 -13.94 -17.97 -1.14
N ALA A 44 -14.31 -18.19 -2.39
CA ALA A 44 -13.51 -18.96 -3.32
C ALA A 44 -12.19 -18.23 -3.66
N ILE A 45 -11.17 -19.01 -3.96
CA ILE A 45 -9.93 -18.51 -4.58
C ILE A 45 -10.12 -18.66 -6.08
N ASP A 46 -9.92 -17.57 -6.83
CA ASP A 46 -10.14 -17.53 -8.26
C ASP A 46 -9.00 -16.85 -9.02
N SER A 47 -9.16 -16.66 -10.32
CA SER A 47 -8.14 -16.08 -11.19
C SER A 47 -7.76 -14.63 -10.82
N THR A 48 -8.63 -13.89 -10.13
CA THR A 48 -8.33 -12.52 -9.69
C THR A 48 -7.27 -12.51 -8.59
N ASP A 49 -7.15 -13.59 -7.82
CA ASP A 49 -6.16 -13.75 -6.77
C ASP A 49 -4.75 -14.04 -7.28
N LEU A 50 -4.64 -14.57 -8.50
CA LEU A 50 -3.33 -14.83 -9.12
C LEU A 50 -2.52 -13.53 -9.23
N PRO A 51 -1.21 -13.57 -8.99
CA PRO A 51 -0.33 -12.44 -9.26
C PRO A 51 -0.40 -11.98 -10.71
N VAL A 52 -0.05 -10.73 -10.96
CA VAL A 52 0.18 -10.24 -12.32
C VAL A 52 1.26 -11.10 -12.99
N CYS A 53 1.03 -11.47 -14.24
CA CYS A 53 1.93 -12.38 -14.96
C CYS A 53 3.35 -11.80 -15.04
N LYS A 54 4.31 -12.49 -14.42
CA LYS A 54 5.72 -12.07 -14.39
C LYS A 54 6.30 -11.87 -15.80
N LYS A 55 5.96 -12.73 -16.76
CA LYS A 55 6.42 -12.59 -18.13
C LYS A 55 5.98 -11.27 -18.77
N TYR A 56 4.75 -10.82 -18.48
CA TYR A 56 4.23 -9.54 -18.98
C TYR A 56 4.95 -8.36 -18.33
N VAL A 57 5.13 -8.41 -17.01
CA VAL A 57 5.88 -7.38 -16.25
C VAL A 57 7.31 -7.28 -16.78
N ASP A 58 7.99 -8.42 -17.00
CA ASP A 58 9.36 -8.44 -17.51
C ASP A 58 9.45 -7.92 -18.96
N ALA A 59 8.46 -8.22 -19.81
CA ALA A 59 8.38 -7.70 -21.18
C ALA A 59 8.19 -6.16 -21.19
N ILE A 60 7.34 -5.63 -20.31
CA ILE A 60 7.16 -4.17 -20.12
C ILE A 60 8.48 -3.55 -19.66
N ARG A 61 9.14 -4.12 -18.63
CA ARG A 61 10.41 -3.62 -18.11
C ARG A 61 11.51 -3.58 -19.17
N LYS A 62 11.56 -4.59 -20.06
CA LYS A 62 12.53 -4.64 -21.17
C LYS A 62 12.36 -3.52 -22.18
N LYS A 63 11.22 -2.82 -22.22
CA LYS A 63 11.03 -1.61 -23.02
C LYS A 63 11.74 -0.36 -22.46
N GLY A 64 12.44 -0.48 -21.32
CA GLY A 64 13.22 0.62 -20.73
C GLY A 64 12.44 1.50 -19.76
N VAL A 65 11.23 1.09 -19.34
CA VAL A 65 10.44 1.81 -18.34
C VAL A 65 10.72 1.28 -16.93
N HIS A 66 10.56 2.15 -15.92
CA HIS A 66 10.70 1.76 -14.53
C HIS A 66 9.34 1.29 -13.98
N VAL A 67 9.27 0.01 -13.57
CA VAL A 67 8.05 -0.57 -12.97
C VAL A 67 7.97 -0.20 -11.50
N LEU A 68 6.90 0.48 -11.10
CA LEU A 68 6.65 0.96 -9.74
C LEU A 68 5.85 -0.06 -8.92
N VAL A 69 4.69 -0.47 -9.43
CA VAL A 69 3.75 -1.35 -8.70
C VAL A 69 2.95 -2.21 -9.67
N THR A 70 2.48 -3.36 -9.18
CA THR A 70 1.54 -4.24 -9.88
C THR A 70 0.30 -4.43 -9.04
N GLY A 71 -0.88 -4.37 -9.66
CA GLY A 71 -2.17 -4.61 -9.01
C GLY A 71 -2.81 -5.89 -9.51
N LYS A 72 -2.91 -6.90 -8.64
CA LYS A 72 -3.33 -8.23 -9.06
C LYS A 72 -4.82 -8.32 -9.39
N TRP A 73 -5.69 -7.65 -8.64
CA TRP A 73 -7.13 -7.78 -8.84
C TRP A 73 -7.62 -7.09 -10.12
N ASP A 74 -7.14 -5.87 -10.37
CA ASP A 74 -7.43 -5.14 -11.61
C ASP A 74 -6.46 -5.47 -12.75
N ASN A 75 -5.50 -6.35 -12.51
CA ASN A 75 -4.52 -6.83 -13.47
C ASN A 75 -3.79 -5.70 -14.23
N PHE A 76 -3.06 -4.88 -13.49
CA PHE A 76 -2.33 -3.74 -14.05
C PHE A 76 -0.88 -3.66 -13.58
N VAL A 77 -0.10 -2.88 -14.32
CA VAL A 77 1.27 -2.46 -13.98
C VAL A 77 1.34 -0.94 -14.03
N THR A 78 1.87 -0.31 -13.00
CA THR A 78 2.20 1.13 -13.04
C THR A 78 3.68 1.29 -13.31
N VAL A 79 3.99 2.16 -14.26
CA VAL A 79 5.36 2.47 -14.66
C VAL A 79 5.64 3.97 -14.55
N SER A 80 6.91 4.32 -14.33
CA SER A 80 7.43 5.67 -14.53
C SER A 80 8.18 5.74 -15.85
N CYS A 81 7.81 6.69 -16.70
CA CYS A 81 8.41 6.88 -18.00
C CYS A 81 8.15 8.31 -18.51
N ASN A 82 9.20 9.02 -18.93
CA ASN A 82 9.07 10.36 -19.48
C ASN A 82 9.06 10.39 -21.02
N ASP A 83 9.23 9.22 -21.65
CA ASP A 83 9.16 9.05 -23.09
C ASP A 83 7.82 8.43 -23.51
N SER A 84 6.96 9.21 -24.15
CA SER A 84 5.66 8.75 -24.62
C SER A 84 5.76 7.70 -25.73
N MET A 85 6.83 7.70 -26.53
CA MET A 85 7.01 6.70 -27.59
C MET A 85 7.16 5.28 -27.01
N LEU A 86 7.83 5.16 -25.86
CA LEU A 86 7.93 3.86 -25.19
C LEU A 86 6.57 3.36 -24.69
N ILE A 87 5.70 4.29 -24.24
CA ILE A 87 4.33 3.94 -23.84
C ILE A 87 3.50 3.49 -25.03
N ASP A 88 3.64 4.15 -26.19
CA ASP A 88 2.96 3.75 -27.42
C ASP A 88 3.43 2.36 -27.91
N GLU A 89 4.71 2.05 -27.73
CA GLU A 89 5.22 0.70 -28.03
C GLU A 89 4.71 -0.37 -27.05
N ILE A 90 4.59 -0.02 -25.78
CA ILE A 90 4.01 -0.90 -24.77
C ILE A 90 2.52 -1.15 -25.08
N ALA A 91 1.79 -0.13 -25.51
CA ALA A 91 0.38 -0.26 -25.89
C ALA A 91 0.14 -1.25 -27.03
N LYS A 92 1.14 -1.50 -27.88
CA LYS A 92 1.06 -2.48 -29.00
C LYS A 92 1.31 -3.93 -28.57
N LEU A 93 1.72 -4.17 -27.32
CA LEU A 93 1.95 -5.55 -26.85
C LEU A 93 0.61 -6.31 -26.75
N PRO A 94 0.56 -7.58 -27.20
CA PRO A 94 -0.71 -8.31 -27.35
C PRO A 94 -1.46 -8.55 -26.05
N PHE A 95 -0.78 -8.46 -24.92
CA PHE A 95 -1.34 -8.64 -23.58
C PHE A 95 -1.66 -7.30 -22.90
N VAL A 96 -1.51 -6.16 -23.57
CA VAL A 96 -1.88 -4.84 -23.06
C VAL A 96 -3.26 -4.46 -23.57
N ARG A 97 -4.17 -4.14 -22.64
CA ARG A 97 -5.53 -3.70 -22.97
C ARG A 97 -5.61 -2.19 -23.18
N SER A 98 -4.95 -1.43 -22.31
CA SER A 98 -4.92 0.03 -22.37
C SER A 98 -3.74 0.60 -21.58
N THR A 99 -3.35 1.83 -21.93
CA THR A 99 -2.40 2.64 -21.20
C THR A 99 -3.06 3.96 -20.82
N GLU A 100 -2.82 4.43 -19.60
CA GLU A 100 -3.42 5.66 -19.07
C GLU A 100 -2.36 6.43 -18.27
N LYS A 101 -2.25 7.75 -18.53
CA LYS A 101 -1.42 8.62 -17.70
C LYS A 101 -2.15 8.90 -16.38
N VAL A 102 -1.61 8.43 -15.28
CA VAL A 102 -2.25 8.55 -13.95
C VAL A 102 -1.62 9.62 -13.07
N TRP A 103 -0.42 10.10 -13.41
CA TRP A 103 0.24 11.12 -12.59
C TRP A 103 1.30 11.88 -13.39
N GLN A 104 1.43 13.16 -13.05
CA GLN A 104 2.50 14.04 -13.55
C GLN A 104 2.90 14.99 -12.44
N GLY A 105 4.17 15.13 -12.16
CA GLY A 105 4.68 16.06 -11.18
C GLY A 105 6.15 15.84 -10.86
N LYS A 106 6.63 16.60 -9.87
CA LYS A 106 7.97 16.45 -9.33
C LYS A 106 7.93 15.48 -8.16
N VAL A 107 8.87 14.54 -8.13
CA VAL A 107 9.08 13.73 -6.93
C VAL A 107 9.73 14.65 -5.90
N SER A 108 9.07 14.85 -4.76
CA SER A 108 9.62 15.65 -3.66
C SER A 108 10.90 15.01 -3.14
N ALA A 109 11.90 15.87 -2.87
CA ALA A 109 13.11 15.40 -2.18
C ALA A 109 12.72 14.93 -0.77
N VAL A 110 13.44 13.91 -0.27
CA VAL A 110 13.26 13.41 1.10
C VAL A 110 13.40 14.58 2.08
N THR A 111 12.35 14.86 2.82
CA THR A 111 12.35 15.88 3.87
C THR A 111 13.15 15.38 5.07
N LYS A 112 14.00 16.23 5.65
CA LYS A 112 14.66 15.91 6.93
C LYS A 112 13.60 15.88 8.03
N ARG A 113 13.69 14.87 8.90
CA ARG A 113 12.80 14.78 10.07
C ARG A 113 13.18 15.85 11.10
N ASP A 114 12.17 16.52 11.61
CA ASP A 114 12.33 17.46 12.73
C ASP A 114 12.58 16.71 14.06
N SER A 115 13.17 17.40 15.04
CA SER A 115 13.32 16.88 16.38
C SER A 115 11.95 16.74 17.05
N LEU A 116 11.72 15.61 17.71
CA LEU A 116 10.48 15.37 18.46
C LEU A 116 10.39 16.33 19.65
N ILE A 117 9.27 17.01 19.78
CA ILE A 117 8.89 17.71 21.00
C ILE A 117 8.12 16.70 21.85
N ASN A 118 8.70 16.28 22.97
CA ASN A 118 8.01 15.44 23.94
C ASN A 118 7.04 16.32 24.74
N ASP A 119 5.74 16.16 24.54
CA ASP A 119 4.72 16.75 25.38
C ASP A 119 4.36 15.77 26.52
N PRO A 120 4.61 16.11 27.79
CA PRO A 120 4.39 15.21 28.92
C PRO A 120 2.93 15.20 29.44
N GLN A 121 1.95 15.71 28.71
CA GLN A 121 0.55 15.63 29.14
C GLN A 121 0.02 14.19 29.13
N ARG A 122 0.32 13.47 30.19
CA ARG A 122 -0.18 12.14 30.49
C ARG A 122 -1.53 12.25 31.20
N SER A 123 -2.63 11.82 30.59
CA SER A 123 -3.88 11.59 31.33
C SER A 123 -3.85 10.19 31.93
N ASP A 124 -4.32 10.03 33.15
CA ASP A 124 -4.35 8.74 33.89
C ASP A 124 -5.43 7.79 33.39
N SER A 125 -6.25 8.18 32.41
CA SER A 125 -7.27 7.31 31.82
C SER A 125 -6.72 6.53 30.63
N LEU A 126 -7.20 5.30 30.43
CA LEU A 126 -6.82 4.43 29.30
C LEU A 126 -7.00 5.13 27.92
N TYR A 127 -7.98 6.01 27.82
CA TYR A 127 -8.34 6.69 26.55
C TYR A 127 -7.91 8.16 26.49
N GLY A 128 -7.41 8.72 27.60
CA GLY A 128 -7.01 10.11 27.65
C GLY A 128 -8.11 11.06 27.14
N PRO A 129 -7.75 12.08 26.34
CA PRO A 129 -8.72 13.03 25.78
C PRO A 129 -9.71 12.40 24.81
N ALA A 130 -9.44 11.19 24.29
CA ALA A 130 -10.31 10.50 23.34
C ALA A 130 -11.51 9.80 24.01
N ILE A 131 -11.65 9.83 25.33
CA ILE A 131 -12.71 9.11 26.07
C ILE A 131 -14.11 9.40 25.52
N THR A 132 -14.44 10.66 25.25
CA THR A 132 -15.75 11.05 24.71
C THR A 132 -16.04 10.37 23.35
N GLN A 133 -15.06 10.29 22.47
CA GLN A 133 -15.20 9.65 21.15
C GLN A 133 -15.40 8.14 21.29
N ILE A 134 -14.68 7.52 22.21
CA ILE A 134 -14.78 6.09 22.50
C ILE A 134 -16.14 5.74 23.09
N GLU A 135 -16.64 6.55 24.03
CA GLU A 135 -17.97 6.38 24.64
C GLU A 135 -19.11 6.62 23.67
N MET A 136 -19.01 7.61 22.78
CA MET A 136 -20.00 7.85 21.72
C MET A 136 -20.24 6.60 20.86
N SER A 137 -19.18 5.88 20.53
CA SER A 137 -19.27 4.63 19.76
C SER A 137 -19.52 3.38 20.62
N ARG A 138 -19.56 3.54 21.96
CA ARG A 138 -19.63 2.46 22.95
C ARG A 138 -18.49 1.44 22.83
N ALA A 139 -17.37 1.84 22.26
CA ALA A 139 -16.21 0.95 22.09
C ALA A 139 -15.59 0.57 23.46
N ASN A 140 -15.74 1.41 24.51
CA ASN A 140 -15.37 1.08 25.88
C ASN A 140 -16.03 -0.19 26.36
N LEU A 141 -17.32 -0.44 26.05
CA LEU A 141 -18.02 -1.67 26.46
C LEU A 141 -17.43 -2.92 25.79
N LEU A 142 -16.99 -2.80 24.53
CA LEU A 142 -16.30 -3.89 23.83
C LEU A 142 -14.92 -4.16 24.48
N HIS A 143 -14.18 -3.11 24.81
CA HIS A 143 -12.88 -3.23 25.46
C HIS A 143 -12.99 -3.86 26.86
N ASP A 144 -14.02 -3.48 27.63
CA ASP A 144 -14.31 -4.04 28.96
C ASP A 144 -14.71 -5.53 28.86
N ALA A 145 -15.41 -5.91 27.79
CA ALA A 145 -15.70 -7.30 27.47
C ALA A 145 -14.51 -8.08 26.90
N GLY A 146 -13.32 -7.46 26.80
CA GLY A 146 -12.08 -8.11 26.35
C GLY A 146 -11.83 -8.06 24.84
N PHE A 147 -12.71 -7.46 24.04
CA PHE A 147 -12.53 -7.31 22.59
C PHE A 147 -11.63 -6.11 22.27
N LYS A 148 -10.34 -6.31 22.18
CA LYS A 148 -9.32 -5.26 21.92
C LYS A 148 -8.58 -5.46 20.61
N GLY A 149 -9.14 -6.22 19.67
CA GLY A 149 -8.56 -6.46 18.34
C GLY A 149 -7.38 -7.45 18.31
N GLN A 150 -7.20 -8.26 19.35
CA GLN A 150 -6.11 -9.25 19.40
C GLN A 150 -6.11 -10.16 18.16
N GLY A 151 -4.95 -10.32 17.52
CA GLY A 151 -4.79 -11.13 16.31
C GLY A 151 -5.32 -10.49 15.02
N MET A 152 -5.89 -9.28 15.08
CA MET A 152 -6.30 -8.54 13.91
C MET A 152 -5.12 -7.82 13.26
N THR A 153 -5.17 -7.69 11.94
CA THR A 153 -4.22 -6.86 11.18
C THR A 153 -4.99 -5.77 10.49
N ILE A 154 -4.55 -4.53 10.65
CA ILE A 154 -5.15 -3.33 10.06
C ILE A 154 -4.17 -2.78 9.04
N ALA A 155 -4.66 -2.40 7.86
CA ALA A 155 -3.91 -1.59 6.91
C ALA A 155 -4.42 -0.15 7.04
N VAL A 156 -3.52 0.77 7.34
CA VAL A 156 -3.79 2.22 7.30
C VAL A 156 -3.16 2.75 6.01
N ILE A 157 -3.96 3.39 5.17
CA ILE A 157 -3.54 3.94 3.88
C ILE A 157 -3.75 5.44 3.94
N ASP A 158 -2.65 6.18 3.91
CA ASP A 158 -2.67 7.62 4.11
C ASP A 158 -1.50 8.32 3.37
N ALA A 159 -1.41 9.64 3.49
CA ALA A 159 -0.41 10.46 2.82
C ALA A 159 1.00 10.43 3.45
N GLY A 160 1.16 9.78 4.60
CA GLY A 160 2.41 9.68 5.34
C GLY A 160 2.17 9.47 6.83
N PHE A 161 3.21 9.09 7.57
CA PHE A 161 3.14 8.70 8.99
C PHE A 161 4.28 9.36 9.77
N HIS A 162 4.41 10.69 9.66
CA HIS A 162 5.52 11.45 10.21
C HIS A 162 5.86 11.06 11.65
N ASN A 163 7.09 10.59 11.88
CA ASN A 163 7.61 10.16 13.17
C ASN A 163 6.82 9.05 13.91
N ALA A 164 5.87 8.36 13.28
CA ALA A 164 5.10 7.31 13.94
C ALA A 164 5.98 6.15 14.48
N ASP A 165 7.17 5.94 13.91
CA ASP A 165 8.17 4.97 14.36
C ASP A 165 8.95 5.41 15.62
N ARG A 166 8.82 6.67 16.07
CA ARG A 166 9.60 7.28 17.16
C ARG A 166 8.77 7.79 18.33
N ILE A 167 7.48 8.01 18.11
CA ILE A 167 6.57 8.54 19.14
C ILE A 167 6.34 7.47 20.19
N GLU A 168 6.53 7.83 21.48
CA GLU A 168 6.42 6.92 22.61
C GLU A 168 5.04 6.25 22.69
N ALA A 169 3.96 6.98 22.38
CA ALA A 169 2.61 6.46 22.37
C ALA A 169 2.40 5.31 21.34
N MET A 170 3.21 5.28 20.29
CA MET A 170 3.13 4.29 19.19
C MET A 170 4.05 3.08 19.38
N LYS A 171 4.90 3.06 20.41
CA LYS A 171 5.92 2.02 20.61
C LYS A 171 5.36 0.59 20.71
N ASN A 172 4.11 0.46 21.12
CA ASN A 172 3.45 -0.84 21.27
C ASN A 172 2.76 -1.33 19.99
N ILE A 173 2.76 -0.53 18.93
CA ILE A 173 2.18 -0.91 17.63
C ILE A 173 3.15 -1.85 16.93
N ARG A 174 2.69 -3.05 16.61
CA ARG A 174 3.46 -4.01 15.80
C ARG A 174 3.29 -3.69 14.32
N ILE A 175 4.23 -2.94 13.75
CA ILE A 175 4.27 -2.65 12.32
C ILE A 175 4.75 -3.90 11.58
N LEU A 176 3.92 -4.44 10.68
CA LEU A 176 4.22 -5.64 9.89
C LEU A 176 4.88 -5.31 8.56
N GLY A 177 4.71 -4.10 8.06
CA GLY A 177 5.32 -3.61 6.83
C GLY A 177 4.84 -2.22 6.49
N THR A 178 5.62 -1.54 5.68
CA THR A 178 5.34 -0.19 5.18
C THR A 178 5.63 -0.12 3.69
N ARG A 179 4.94 0.76 2.97
CA ARG A 179 5.20 0.99 1.56
C ARG A 179 4.65 2.34 1.12
N ASP A 180 5.46 3.10 0.41
CA ASP A 180 4.97 4.21 -0.40
C ASP A 180 4.65 3.72 -1.82
N PHE A 181 3.40 3.96 -2.27
CA PHE A 181 2.94 3.57 -3.62
C PHE A 181 3.12 4.70 -4.64
N VAL A 182 3.44 5.90 -4.19
CA VAL A 182 3.67 7.08 -5.05
C VAL A 182 5.16 7.23 -5.33
N ASN A 183 5.99 7.14 -4.31
CA ASN A 183 7.44 7.20 -4.38
C ASN A 183 8.07 6.05 -3.60
N PRO A 184 8.36 4.89 -4.24
CA PRO A 184 8.87 3.71 -3.56
C PRO A 184 10.18 3.90 -2.78
N GLU A 185 10.93 4.97 -3.08
CA GLU A 185 12.19 5.32 -2.42
C GLU A 185 11.99 6.28 -1.23
N ALA A 186 10.75 6.76 -1.00
CA ALA A 186 10.47 7.69 0.09
C ALA A 186 10.42 6.99 1.45
N ASP A 187 10.81 7.73 2.48
CA ASP A 187 10.60 7.34 3.86
C ASP A 187 9.21 7.83 4.33
N ILE A 188 8.26 6.91 4.47
CA ILE A 188 6.88 7.25 4.90
C ILE A 188 6.83 7.98 6.24
N TYR A 189 7.87 7.82 7.07
CA TYR A 189 7.98 8.49 8.37
C TYR A 189 8.53 9.92 8.28
N ALA A 190 8.95 10.35 7.11
CA ALA A 190 9.35 11.73 6.83
C ALA A 190 8.28 12.53 6.08
N GLU A 191 7.21 11.86 5.65
CA GLU A 191 6.11 12.44 4.87
C GLU A 191 5.04 13.10 5.79
N SER A 192 3.82 13.28 5.30
CA SER A 192 2.71 13.94 6.01
C SER A 192 2.46 13.36 7.41
N ASN A 193 2.08 14.24 8.35
CA ASN A 193 1.66 13.84 9.70
C ASN A 193 0.18 13.37 9.77
N HIS A 194 -0.57 13.45 8.67
CA HIS A 194 -1.99 13.10 8.68
C HIS A 194 -2.21 11.64 9.06
N GLY A 195 -1.52 10.70 8.40
CA GLY A 195 -1.63 9.27 8.71
C GLY A 195 -1.15 8.91 10.12
N MET A 196 -0.21 9.66 10.71
CA MET A 196 0.17 9.50 12.10
C MET A 196 -1.00 9.85 13.03
N SER A 197 -1.73 10.94 12.73
CA SER A 197 -2.92 11.32 13.49
C SER A 197 -4.09 10.34 13.34
N VAL A 198 -4.19 9.66 12.19
CA VAL A 198 -5.19 8.60 11.97
C VAL A 198 -4.81 7.30 12.69
N LEU A 199 -3.52 7.03 12.85
CA LEU A 199 -3.00 5.84 13.51
C LEU A 199 -3.09 5.92 15.04
N SER A 200 -3.10 7.14 15.62
CA SER A 200 -3.12 7.40 17.08
C SER A 200 -4.51 7.15 17.76
#